data_82aeb4f7801e0b123c07d1d357db7263
#
_entry.id   82aeb4f7801e0b123c07d1d357db7263
#
_cell.length_a   1.000
_cell.length_b   1.000
_cell.length_c   1.000
_cell.angle_alpha   90.00
_cell.angle_beta   90.00
_cell.angle_gamma   90.00
#
_symmetry.space_group_name_H-M   'P 1'
#
loop_
_entity.id
_entity.type
_entity.pdbx_description
1 polymer ?
#
loop_
_entity_poly.entity_id
_entity_poly.type
_entity_poly.pdbx_seq_one_letter_code
_entity_poly.pdbx_strand_id
1 'polypeptide(L)'
;GCEISPDEIFVSDGAKCDVGNIQEIFGTDNLVAVCDPVYPVYVDTNVMAGRTGVYDKALGTYEGLVYMPCTQENGFAPKLPDKTPDLIYLCFPNNPTGAAITKEALQKWVDYANEIHAVILFDAAYEAYITEENIPHSIYECEGAKTCAIEMRSFSKNAGFTGLRLGYTVVPKELVSNGVSLNDLWLRRHGTKYNGAPYIVQRAGEAVYSEAGKAQIKEQIAYYMENARQIREGLIAAGYQAFGGVNSPYVWLKTPDNLTSWEFFDYLLENANVVGTPGAGFGKNGEGWFRLTAFGDKDRTVEAMERIKKLLSK
;
A
#
# COMPACT_ATOMS: atom_id res chain seq x y z
N GLY A 1 -2.22 -9.95 -20.38
CA GLY A 1 -1.27 -9.08 -19.77
C GLY A 1 -0.37 -8.39 -20.79
N CYS A 2 0.41 -7.41 -20.37
CA CYS A 2 1.39 -6.80 -21.23
C CYS A 2 2.76 -7.49 -21.06
N GLU A 3 3.63 -7.29 -22.04
CA GLU A 3 5.00 -7.79 -21.98
C GLU A 3 5.88 -6.78 -21.24
N ILE A 4 6.66 -7.25 -20.25
CA ILE A 4 7.66 -6.50 -19.51
C ILE A 4 9.02 -7.15 -19.77
N SER A 5 9.96 -6.39 -20.29
CA SER A 5 11.33 -6.86 -20.54
C SER A 5 12.14 -6.93 -19.23
N PRO A 6 13.13 -7.84 -19.13
CA PRO A 6 13.98 -7.93 -17.95
C PRO A 6 14.71 -6.62 -17.58
N ASP A 7 15.04 -5.79 -18.55
CA ASP A 7 15.70 -4.50 -18.37
C ASP A 7 14.74 -3.34 -17.99
N GLU A 8 13.45 -3.65 -17.83
CA GLU A 8 12.45 -2.78 -17.20
C GLU A 8 12.26 -3.12 -15.71
N ILE A 9 12.92 -4.20 -15.20
CA ILE A 9 12.76 -4.71 -13.83
C ILE A 9 14.05 -4.46 -13.05
N PHE A 10 13.93 -3.71 -11.94
CA PHE A 10 15.05 -3.32 -11.09
C PHE A 10 14.90 -3.97 -9.71
N VAL A 11 15.70 -4.99 -9.44
CA VAL A 11 15.70 -5.69 -8.15
C VAL A 11 16.32 -4.81 -7.07
N SER A 12 15.66 -4.75 -5.91
CA SER A 12 16.04 -3.89 -4.78
C SER A 12 15.97 -4.63 -3.44
N ASP A 13 16.29 -3.91 -2.37
CA ASP A 13 16.17 -4.38 -0.99
C ASP A 13 14.78 -4.13 -0.37
N GLY A 14 13.76 -3.91 -1.21
CA GLY A 14 12.35 -3.84 -0.83
C GLY A 14 11.64 -2.58 -1.31
N ALA A 15 10.33 -2.69 -1.52
CA ALA A 15 9.50 -1.60 -2.04
C ALA A 15 9.57 -0.31 -1.20
N LYS A 16 9.74 -0.39 0.13
CA LYS A 16 9.91 0.80 0.98
C LYS A 16 11.14 1.62 0.57
N CYS A 17 12.26 0.95 0.30
CA CYS A 17 13.49 1.61 -0.14
C CYS A 17 13.29 2.23 -1.52
N ASP A 18 12.59 1.53 -2.42
CA ASP A 18 12.29 2.07 -3.76
C ASP A 18 11.37 3.29 -3.68
N VAL A 19 10.33 3.27 -2.84
CA VAL A 19 9.47 4.45 -2.58
C VAL A 19 10.28 5.65 -2.10
N GLY A 20 11.24 5.43 -1.20
CA GLY A 20 12.11 6.50 -0.72
C GLY A 20 13.09 7.00 -1.79
N ASN A 21 13.67 6.07 -2.54
CA ASN A 21 14.72 6.34 -3.50
C ASN A 21 14.21 6.92 -4.82
N ILE A 22 12.97 6.60 -5.23
CA ILE A 22 12.38 7.09 -6.48
C ILE A 22 12.25 8.62 -6.50
N GLN A 23 12.24 9.24 -5.32
CA GLN A 23 12.18 10.68 -5.17
C GLN A 23 13.33 11.41 -5.88
N GLU A 24 14.47 10.74 -6.05
CA GLU A 24 15.68 11.34 -6.60
C GLU A 24 15.65 11.53 -8.14
N ILE A 25 14.68 10.93 -8.82
CA ILE A 25 14.51 11.13 -10.26
C ILE A 25 13.45 12.18 -10.62
N PHE A 26 12.80 12.77 -9.62
CA PHE A 26 11.77 13.80 -9.81
C PHE A 26 12.19 15.17 -9.24
N GLY A 27 11.70 16.26 -9.84
CA GLY A 27 11.94 17.62 -9.39
C GLY A 27 11.26 17.93 -8.04
N THR A 28 11.77 18.92 -7.31
CA THR A 28 11.21 19.34 -6.02
C THR A 28 9.94 20.19 -6.16
N ASP A 29 9.64 20.67 -7.36
CA ASP A 29 8.47 21.45 -7.74
C ASP A 29 7.29 20.61 -8.22
N ASN A 30 7.47 19.28 -8.34
CA ASN A 30 6.37 18.38 -8.69
C ASN A 30 5.27 18.35 -7.62
N LEU A 31 4.02 18.56 -8.05
CA LEU A 31 2.84 18.43 -7.20
C LEU A 31 2.50 16.95 -7.02
N VAL A 32 2.37 16.51 -5.78
CA VAL A 32 2.17 15.10 -5.44
C VAL A 32 0.79 14.86 -4.85
N ALA A 33 0.06 13.88 -5.39
CA ALA A 33 -1.20 13.41 -4.85
C ALA A 33 -1.03 12.09 -4.09
N VAL A 34 -1.63 12.01 -2.89
CA VAL A 34 -1.65 10.84 -2.02
C VAL A 34 -3.07 10.56 -1.52
N CYS A 35 -3.41 9.30 -1.32
CA CYS A 35 -4.65 8.94 -0.61
C CYS A 35 -4.59 9.41 0.85
N ASP A 36 -5.75 9.57 1.48
CA ASP A 36 -5.86 9.85 2.91
C ASP A 36 -7.08 9.10 3.50
N PRO A 37 -6.89 8.08 4.35
CA PRO A 37 -5.63 7.63 4.94
C PRO A 37 -4.74 6.86 3.96
N VAL A 38 -3.42 6.85 4.24
CA VAL A 38 -2.43 6.20 3.38
C VAL A 38 -1.23 5.70 4.19
N TYR A 39 -0.42 4.84 3.59
CA TYR A 39 0.87 4.43 4.15
C TYR A 39 1.78 5.67 4.32
N PRO A 40 2.19 6.03 5.56
CA PRO A 40 2.83 7.32 5.86
C PRO A 40 4.12 7.59 5.07
N VAL A 41 4.79 6.53 4.62
CA VAL A 41 6.07 6.64 3.89
C VAL A 41 5.94 7.48 2.63
N TYR A 42 4.78 7.50 1.96
CA TYR A 42 4.60 8.34 0.76
C TYR A 42 4.64 9.83 1.10
N VAL A 43 4.02 10.22 2.21
CA VAL A 43 4.10 11.61 2.71
C VAL A 43 5.52 11.91 3.20
N ASP A 44 6.07 11.07 4.08
CA ASP A 44 7.37 11.29 4.73
C ASP A 44 8.51 11.41 3.72
N THR A 45 8.52 10.57 2.69
CA THR A 45 9.58 10.63 1.65
C THR A 45 9.48 11.90 0.80
N ASN A 46 8.28 12.43 0.57
CA ASN A 46 8.10 13.72 -0.08
C ASN A 46 8.47 14.91 0.84
N VAL A 47 8.25 14.79 2.16
CA VAL A 47 8.78 15.75 3.15
C VAL A 47 10.32 15.79 3.09
N MET A 48 10.97 14.62 3.11
CA MET A 48 12.42 14.50 3.01
C MET A 48 12.97 15.05 1.68
N ALA A 49 12.20 14.92 0.60
CA ALA A 49 12.54 15.44 -0.72
C ALA A 49 12.28 16.96 -0.87
N GLY A 50 11.66 17.60 0.13
CA GLY A 50 11.40 19.04 0.12
C GLY A 50 10.22 19.49 -0.76
N ARG A 51 9.29 18.58 -1.10
CA ARG A 51 8.13 18.88 -1.98
C ARG A 51 6.88 19.35 -1.26
N THR A 52 6.83 19.24 0.06
CA THR A 52 5.56 19.34 0.80
C THR A 52 5.18 20.74 1.27
N GLY A 53 6.12 21.70 1.23
CA GLY A 53 5.87 23.00 1.82
C GLY A 53 5.66 22.93 3.34
N VAL A 54 4.87 23.86 3.88
CA VAL A 54 4.65 23.99 5.31
C VAL A 54 3.56 23.01 5.79
N TYR A 55 3.74 22.48 6.99
CA TYR A 55 2.74 21.67 7.67
C TYR A 55 1.70 22.55 8.37
N ASP A 56 0.45 22.44 7.97
CA ASP A 56 -0.68 23.08 8.65
C ASP A 56 -1.18 22.18 9.79
N LYS A 57 -0.88 22.60 11.03
CA LYS A 57 -1.29 21.86 12.23
C LYS A 57 -2.81 21.82 12.43
N ALA A 58 -3.55 22.83 11.97
CA ALA A 58 -5.00 22.88 12.14
C ALA A 58 -5.70 21.92 11.18
N LEU A 59 -5.16 21.76 9.99
CA LEU A 59 -5.68 20.84 8.97
C LEU A 59 -5.09 19.43 9.07
N GLY A 60 -3.92 19.27 9.73
CA GLY A 60 -3.20 18.00 9.79
C GLY A 60 -2.60 17.58 8.44
N THR A 61 -2.26 18.55 7.57
CA THR A 61 -1.83 18.31 6.18
C THR A 61 -0.67 19.21 5.80
N TYR A 62 0.09 18.82 4.77
CA TYR A 62 1.09 19.68 4.12
C TYR A 62 0.44 20.43 2.96
N GLU A 63 0.70 21.73 2.83
CA GLU A 63 0.11 22.60 1.82
C GLU A 63 0.50 22.24 0.37
N GLY A 64 1.69 21.66 0.18
CA GLY A 64 2.23 21.24 -1.12
C GLY A 64 1.81 19.84 -1.56
N LEU A 65 0.94 19.15 -0.81
CA LEU A 65 0.39 17.86 -1.20
C LEU A 65 -1.10 17.95 -1.54
N VAL A 66 -1.53 17.12 -2.48
CA VAL A 66 -2.94 16.89 -2.81
C VAL A 66 -3.40 15.63 -2.08
N TYR A 67 -4.24 15.80 -1.07
CA TYR A 67 -4.82 14.67 -0.35
C TYR A 67 -6.13 14.24 -1.02
N MET A 68 -6.22 12.95 -1.33
CA MET A 68 -7.40 12.33 -1.94
C MET A 68 -8.15 11.53 -0.88
N PRO A 69 -9.30 12.00 -0.38
CA PRO A 69 -10.01 11.33 0.70
C PRO A 69 -10.45 9.91 0.32
N CYS A 70 -10.11 8.95 1.18
CA CYS A 70 -10.54 7.55 1.10
C CYS A 70 -11.38 7.24 2.32
N THR A 71 -12.68 7.53 2.23
CA THR A 71 -13.63 7.45 3.34
C THR A 71 -14.63 6.33 3.13
N GLN A 72 -15.43 6.04 4.14
CA GLN A 72 -16.49 5.03 4.05
C GLN A 72 -17.49 5.34 2.93
N GLU A 73 -17.80 6.61 2.70
CA GLU A 73 -18.79 7.07 1.72
C GLU A 73 -18.36 6.79 0.28
N ASN A 74 -17.05 6.71 0.02
CA ASN A 74 -16.51 6.37 -1.30
C ASN A 74 -15.91 4.95 -1.37
N GLY A 75 -16.21 4.10 -0.37
CA GLY A 75 -15.69 2.74 -0.31
C GLY A 75 -14.16 2.68 -0.11
N PHE A 76 -13.58 3.71 0.48
CA PHE A 76 -12.12 3.89 0.66
C PHE A 76 -11.32 3.91 -0.64
N ALA A 77 -11.98 4.23 -1.75
CA ALA A 77 -11.34 4.45 -3.05
C ALA A 77 -11.34 5.94 -3.39
N PRO A 78 -10.19 6.53 -3.76
CA PRO A 78 -10.12 7.97 -4.02
C PRO A 78 -10.84 8.33 -5.31
N LYS A 79 -11.38 9.56 -5.35
CA LYS A 79 -11.81 10.23 -6.59
C LYS A 79 -10.61 10.93 -7.23
N LEU A 80 -10.73 11.19 -8.54
CA LEU A 80 -9.76 12.04 -9.25
C LEU A 80 -9.68 13.39 -8.55
N PRO A 81 -8.46 13.94 -8.35
CA PRO A 81 -8.28 15.20 -7.62
C PRO A 81 -8.69 16.41 -8.48
N ASP A 82 -9.13 17.49 -7.81
CA ASP A 82 -9.46 18.75 -8.49
C ASP A 82 -8.21 19.51 -8.99
N LYS A 83 -7.06 19.28 -8.37
CA LYS A 83 -5.75 19.81 -8.79
C LYS A 83 -5.08 18.81 -9.71
N THR A 84 -4.31 19.29 -10.67
CA THR A 84 -3.54 18.48 -11.61
C THR A 84 -2.18 18.12 -11.00
N PRO A 85 -1.98 16.91 -10.43
CA PRO A 85 -0.69 16.50 -9.87
C PRO A 85 0.26 16.03 -10.97
N ASP A 86 1.57 16.10 -10.68
CA ASP A 86 2.62 15.50 -11.52
C ASP A 86 2.88 14.03 -11.11
N LEU A 87 2.74 13.74 -9.81
CA LEU A 87 2.94 12.40 -9.24
C LEU A 87 1.70 11.95 -8.48
N ILE A 88 1.27 10.71 -8.68
CA ILE A 88 0.10 10.12 -8.03
C ILE A 88 0.50 8.83 -7.35
N TYR A 89 0.43 8.77 -6.02
CA TYR A 89 0.61 7.52 -5.28
C TYR A 89 -0.70 6.76 -5.18
N LEU A 90 -0.70 5.52 -5.66
CA LEU A 90 -1.79 4.56 -5.49
C LEU A 90 -1.25 3.28 -4.86
N CYS A 91 -1.94 2.77 -3.85
CA CYS A 91 -1.63 1.49 -3.22
C CYS A 91 -2.92 0.66 -3.15
N PHE A 92 -2.99 -0.39 -3.94
CA PHE A 92 -4.13 -1.31 -3.95
C PHE A 92 -3.66 -2.76 -4.11
N PRO A 93 -4.07 -3.64 -3.18
CA PRO A 93 -4.86 -3.38 -1.97
C PRO A 93 -4.20 -2.39 -1.02
N ASN A 94 -5.03 -1.52 -0.40
CA ASN A 94 -4.52 -0.38 0.37
C ASN A 94 -4.06 -0.76 1.78
N ASN A 95 -2.99 -0.16 2.21
CA ASN A 95 -2.59 0.00 3.60
C ASN A 95 -2.90 1.45 4.01
N PRO A 96 -3.84 1.74 4.97
CA PRO A 96 -4.31 0.84 6.02
C PRO A 96 -5.69 0.18 5.80
N THR A 97 -6.50 0.65 4.86
CA THR A 97 -7.94 0.35 4.80
C THR A 97 -8.27 -1.07 4.32
N GLY A 98 -7.32 -1.74 3.67
CA GLY A 98 -7.55 -3.02 3.02
C GLY A 98 -8.44 -2.94 1.76
N ALA A 99 -8.79 -1.74 1.31
CA ALA A 99 -9.58 -1.54 0.12
C ALA A 99 -8.84 -1.96 -1.15
N ALA A 100 -9.55 -2.51 -2.10
CA ALA A 100 -9.09 -2.80 -3.45
C ALA A 100 -9.99 -2.07 -4.44
N ILE A 101 -9.51 -1.86 -5.67
CA ILE A 101 -10.30 -1.24 -6.74
C ILE A 101 -10.37 -2.17 -7.95
N THR A 102 -11.48 -2.08 -8.69
CA THR A 102 -11.67 -2.89 -9.88
C THR A 102 -10.74 -2.44 -11.01
N LYS A 103 -10.57 -3.31 -12.01
CA LYS A 103 -9.79 -2.98 -13.20
C LYS A 103 -10.32 -1.74 -13.92
N GLU A 104 -11.65 -1.58 -14.00
CA GLU A 104 -12.29 -0.42 -14.62
C GLU A 104 -12.01 0.87 -13.84
N ALA A 105 -11.96 0.78 -12.51
CA ALA A 105 -11.62 1.93 -11.68
C ALA A 105 -10.12 2.30 -11.81
N LEU A 106 -9.23 1.30 -11.87
CA LEU A 106 -7.80 1.53 -12.09
C LEU A 106 -7.52 2.07 -13.50
N GLN A 107 -8.27 1.60 -14.53
CA GLN A 107 -8.15 2.12 -15.89
C GLN A 107 -8.42 3.64 -15.96
N LYS A 108 -9.42 4.13 -15.22
CA LYS A 108 -9.69 5.58 -15.16
C LYS A 108 -8.52 6.39 -14.60
N TRP A 109 -7.74 5.83 -13.68
CA TRP A 109 -6.52 6.46 -13.18
C TRP A 109 -5.42 6.48 -14.22
N VAL A 110 -5.27 5.40 -14.97
CA VAL A 110 -4.30 5.31 -16.09
C VAL A 110 -4.66 6.30 -17.19
N ASP A 111 -5.95 6.37 -17.59
CA ASP A 111 -6.43 7.31 -18.59
C ASP A 111 -6.20 8.77 -18.16
N TYR A 112 -6.57 9.08 -16.91
CA TYR A 112 -6.34 10.40 -16.33
C TYR A 112 -4.86 10.79 -16.29
N ALA A 113 -4.00 9.89 -15.81
CA ALA A 113 -2.56 10.16 -15.73
C ALA A 113 -1.95 10.42 -17.11
N ASN A 114 -2.36 9.66 -18.13
CA ASN A 114 -1.93 9.91 -19.51
C ASN A 114 -2.45 11.25 -20.04
N GLU A 115 -3.70 11.61 -19.76
CA GLU A 115 -4.31 12.89 -20.18
C GLU A 115 -3.55 14.09 -19.61
N ILE A 116 -3.19 14.03 -18.32
CA ILE A 116 -2.52 15.15 -17.64
C ILE A 116 -0.99 15.05 -17.64
N HIS A 117 -0.43 14.01 -18.26
CA HIS A 117 1.01 13.70 -18.28
C HIS A 117 1.63 13.48 -16.89
N ALA A 118 0.86 12.94 -15.95
CA ALA A 118 1.34 12.56 -14.62
C ALA A 118 1.97 11.16 -14.58
N VAL A 119 2.77 10.90 -13.55
CA VAL A 119 3.32 9.56 -13.29
C VAL A 119 2.62 8.94 -12.09
N ILE A 120 2.05 7.75 -12.27
CA ILE A 120 1.51 6.93 -11.18
C ILE A 120 2.64 6.12 -10.56
N LEU A 121 2.80 6.24 -9.24
CA LEU A 121 3.63 5.36 -8.42
C LEU A 121 2.71 4.34 -7.76
N PHE A 122 2.63 3.15 -8.35
CA PHE A 122 1.70 2.09 -7.95
C PHE A 122 2.39 1.09 -7.03
N ASP A 123 1.99 1.07 -5.75
CA ASP A 123 2.49 0.12 -4.76
C ASP A 123 1.61 -1.13 -4.74
N ALA A 124 2.13 -2.23 -5.29
CA ALA A 124 1.49 -3.53 -5.40
C ALA A 124 1.96 -4.52 -4.32
N ALA A 125 2.44 -4.05 -3.16
CA ALA A 125 3.00 -4.90 -2.11
C ALA A 125 2.04 -5.96 -1.55
N TYR A 126 0.74 -5.80 -1.76
CA TYR A 126 -0.30 -6.71 -1.25
C TYR A 126 -1.05 -7.46 -2.36
N GLU A 127 -0.61 -7.40 -3.61
CA GLU A 127 -1.30 -8.01 -4.75
C GLU A 127 -1.55 -9.52 -4.60
N ALA A 128 -0.64 -10.22 -3.94
CA ALA A 128 -0.74 -11.66 -3.73
C ALA A 128 -1.92 -12.07 -2.82
N TYR A 129 -2.51 -11.11 -2.09
CA TYR A 129 -3.67 -11.34 -1.22
C TYR A 129 -5.02 -11.15 -1.94
N ILE A 130 -5.01 -10.71 -3.18
CA ILE A 130 -6.22 -10.52 -3.98
C ILE A 130 -6.87 -11.88 -4.25
N THR A 131 -8.18 -11.97 -3.98
CA THR A 131 -8.97 -13.19 -4.16
C THR A 131 -10.10 -13.05 -5.17
N GLU A 132 -10.48 -11.82 -5.51
CA GLU A 132 -11.57 -11.51 -6.42
C GLU A 132 -11.06 -11.29 -7.84
N GLU A 133 -11.68 -11.92 -8.83
CA GLU A 133 -11.22 -11.95 -10.23
C GLU A 133 -11.23 -10.58 -10.93
N ASN A 134 -12.08 -9.65 -10.50
CA ASN A 134 -12.21 -8.31 -11.09
C ASN A 134 -11.21 -7.29 -10.52
N ILE A 135 -10.37 -7.70 -9.57
CA ILE A 135 -9.33 -6.86 -8.97
C ILE A 135 -7.99 -7.16 -9.66
N PRO A 136 -7.34 -6.16 -10.27
CA PRO A 136 -6.09 -6.38 -10.99
C PRO A 136 -4.93 -6.63 -10.03
N HIS A 137 -4.03 -7.55 -10.38
CA HIS A 137 -2.79 -7.83 -9.66
C HIS A 137 -1.64 -6.91 -10.07
N SER A 138 -1.82 -6.16 -11.17
CA SER A 138 -0.81 -5.24 -11.69
C SER A 138 -1.50 -4.06 -12.38
N ILE A 139 -0.91 -2.87 -12.25
CA ILE A 139 -1.38 -1.71 -13.02
C ILE A 139 -1.22 -1.95 -14.54
N TYR A 140 -0.26 -2.81 -14.93
CA TYR A 140 -0.03 -3.13 -16.33
C TYR A 140 -1.07 -4.07 -16.96
N GLU A 141 -2.11 -4.46 -16.21
CA GLU A 141 -3.31 -5.03 -16.77
C GLU A 141 -4.23 -3.96 -17.42
N CYS A 142 -3.98 -2.68 -17.12
CA CYS A 142 -4.66 -1.55 -17.72
C CYS A 142 -3.97 -1.10 -19.01
N GLU A 143 -4.76 -0.75 -20.02
CA GLU A 143 -4.25 -0.25 -21.30
C GLU A 143 -3.59 1.13 -21.10
N GLY A 144 -2.43 1.36 -21.70
CA GLY A 144 -1.68 2.61 -21.58
C GLY A 144 -0.91 2.80 -20.26
N ALA A 145 -0.89 1.82 -19.36
CA ALA A 145 -0.18 1.96 -18.09
C ALA A 145 1.34 2.07 -18.25
N LYS A 146 1.93 1.47 -19.28
CA LYS A 146 3.38 1.55 -19.55
C LYS A 146 3.87 2.96 -19.87
N THR A 147 2.99 3.86 -20.27
CA THR A 147 3.34 5.25 -20.61
C THR A 147 3.18 6.21 -19.44
N CYS A 148 2.59 5.77 -18.32
CA CYS A 148 2.33 6.67 -17.18
C CYS A 148 2.58 6.04 -15.80
N ALA A 149 2.99 4.77 -15.67
CA ALA A 149 3.08 4.14 -14.36
C ALA A 149 4.42 3.45 -14.09
N ILE A 150 4.87 3.56 -12.84
CA ILE A 150 5.93 2.79 -12.21
C ILE A 150 5.28 1.88 -11.18
N GLU A 151 5.57 0.57 -11.23
CA GLU A 151 5.02 -0.39 -10.28
C GLU A 151 6.09 -0.89 -9.31
N MET A 152 5.77 -0.90 -8.01
CA MET A 152 6.65 -1.37 -6.94
C MET A 152 6.13 -2.68 -6.35
N ARG A 153 6.99 -3.70 -6.27
CA ARG A 153 6.70 -5.04 -5.78
C ARG A 153 7.54 -5.40 -4.56
N SER A 154 6.99 -6.21 -3.68
CA SER A 154 7.65 -6.59 -2.42
C SER A 154 7.51 -8.07 -2.11
N PHE A 155 8.61 -8.72 -1.76
CA PHE A 155 8.60 -10.07 -1.19
C PHE A 155 8.35 -10.08 0.33
N SER A 156 8.30 -8.89 0.96
CA SER A 156 8.15 -8.78 2.42
C SER A 156 6.87 -9.39 2.95
N LYS A 157 5.78 -9.31 2.16
CA LYS A 157 4.45 -9.73 2.62
C LYS A 157 4.02 -11.08 2.05
N ASN A 158 4.20 -11.30 0.76
CA ASN A 158 3.82 -12.54 0.12
C ASN A 158 4.73 -13.73 0.49
N ALA A 159 6.04 -13.51 0.60
CA ALA A 159 7.04 -14.55 0.85
C ALA A 159 7.69 -14.49 2.25
N GLY A 160 7.24 -13.59 3.12
CA GLY A 160 7.81 -13.44 4.47
C GLY A 160 9.22 -12.82 4.51
N PHE A 161 9.67 -12.15 3.44
CA PHE A 161 11.03 -11.61 3.33
C PHE A 161 11.22 -10.26 4.03
N THR A 162 10.40 -9.95 5.02
CA THR A 162 10.51 -8.67 5.77
C THR A 162 11.93 -8.44 6.32
N GLY A 163 12.57 -9.48 6.87
CA GLY A 163 13.93 -9.44 7.40
C GLY A 163 15.01 -9.73 6.36
N LEU A 164 14.69 -10.37 5.23
CA LEU A 164 15.64 -10.70 4.16
C LEU A 164 15.87 -9.55 3.21
N ARG A 165 14.91 -8.63 3.08
CA ARG A 165 14.97 -7.42 2.25
C ARG A 165 15.07 -7.72 0.75
N LEU A 166 13.92 -7.92 0.10
CA LEU A 166 13.83 -8.07 -1.34
C LEU A 166 12.55 -7.44 -1.89
N GLY A 167 12.69 -6.76 -3.00
CA GLY A 167 11.62 -6.19 -3.81
C GLY A 167 12.12 -5.92 -5.21
N TYR A 168 11.27 -5.34 -6.02
CA TYR A 168 11.65 -4.82 -7.33
C TYR A 168 10.70 -3.72 -7.77
N THR A 169 11.21 -2.87 -8.64
CA THR A 169 10.45 -1.80 -9.29
C THR A 169 10.43 -2.06 -10.79
N VAL A 170 9.27 -1.94 -11.40
CA VAL A 170 9.08 -1.99 -12.85
C VAL A 170 8.99 -0.57 -13.37
N VAL A 171 9.92 -0.18 -14.24
CA VAL A 171 9.95 1.12 -14.91
C VAL A 171 9.97 0.88 -16.42
N PRO A 172 8.84 1.00 -17.11
CA PRO A 172 8.78 0.74 -18.55
C PRO A 172 9.65 1.71 -19.37
N LYS A 173 10.22 1.20 -20.45
CA LYS A 173 10.98 2.04 -21.40
C LYS A 173 10.10 3.05 -22.14
N GLU A 174 8.82 2.74 -22.25
CA GLU A 174 7.83 3.63 -22.86
C GLU A 174 7.50 4.84 -21.98
N LEU A 175 7.88 4.80 -20.68
CA LEU A 175 7.61 5.88 -19.73
C LEU A 175 8.60 7.03 -19.91
N VAL A 176 8.15 8.05 -20.63
CA VAL A 176 8.91 9.25 -20.94
C VAL A 176 8.17 10.49 -20.40
N SER A 177 8.87 11.31 -19.64
CA SER A 177 8.34 12.58 -19.14
C SER A 177 9.23 13.74 -19.60
N ASN A 178 8.64 14.76 -20.22
CA ASN A 178 9.36 15.91 -20.77
C ASN A 178 10.53 15.54 -21.70
N GLY A 179 10.38 14.46 -22.48
CA GLY A 179 11.40 13.97 -23.40
C GLY A 179 12.54 13.19 -22.75
N VAL A 180 12.42 12.86 -21.44
CA VAL A 180 13.42 12.10 -20.67
C VAL A 180 12.84 10.74 -20.30
N SER A 181 13.59 9.66 -20.58
CA SER A 181 13.26 8.29 -20.18
C SER A 181 13.40 8.14 -18.66
N LEU A 182 12.31 7.78 -17.97
CA LEU A 182 12.37 7.49 -16.54
C LEU A 182 13.07 6.17 -16.24
N ASN A 183 13.04 5.22 -17.17
CA ASN A 183 13.84 3.99 -17.09
C ASN A 183 15.33 4.30 -17.04
N ASP A 184 15.84 5.14 -17.93
CA ASP A 184 17.25 5.54 -17.97
C ASP A 184 17.67 6.30 -16.71
N LEU A 185 16.80 7.18 -16.20
CA LEU A 185 17.06 7.90 -14.94
C LEU A 185 17.13 6.93 -13.75
N TRP A 186 16.19 5.98 -13.68
CA TRP A 186 16.17 5.00 -12.59
C TRP A 186 17.36 4.03 -12.68
N LEU A 187 17.70 3.58 -13.90
CA LEU A 187 18.90 2.77 -14.16
C LEU A 187 20.17 3.48 -13.68
N ARG A 188 20.32 4.77 -14.02
CA ARG A 188 21.47 5.57 -13.60
C ARG A 188 21.51 5.74 -12.09
N ARG A 189 20.37 6.05 -11.45
CA ARG A 189 20.27 6.16 -9.99
C ARG A 189 20.65 4.85 -9.31
N HIS A 190 20.08 3.73 -9.78
CA HIS A 190 20.38 2.39 -9.26
C HIS A 190 21.88 2.06 -9.38
N GLY A 191 22.42 2.17 -10.55
CA GLY A 191 23.83 1.87 -10.81
C GLY A 191 24.82 2.80 -10.07
N THR A 192 24.37 3.99 -9.64
CA THR A 192 25.25 4.95 -8.92
C THR A 192 25.20 4.75 -7.41
N LYS A 193 24.03 4.44 -6.84
CA LYS A 193 23.82 4.45 -5.38
C LYS A 193 23.48 3.08 -4.77
N TYR A 194 23.41 2.04 -5.58
CA TYR A 194 23.01 0.72 -5.12
C TYR A 194 23.77 -0.38 -5.83
N ASN A 195 24.44 -1.26 -5.08
CA ASN A 195 25.22 -2.37 -5.63
C ASN A 195 24.41 -3.67 -5.84
N GLY A 196 23.13 -3.68 -5.51
CA GLY A 196 22.25 -4.82 -5.59
C GLY A 196 21.93 -5.48 -4.25
N ALA A 197 20.81 -6.19 -4.20
CA ALA A 197 20.45 -7.03 -3.05
C ALA A 197 21.45 -8.18 -2.88
N PRO A 198 21.67 -8.72 -1.66
CA PRO A 198 22.56 -9.84 -1.44
C PRO A 198 22.23 -11.02 -2.37
N TYR A 199 23.24 -11.63 -2.99
CA TYR A 199 23.04 -12.71 -3.96
C TYR A 199 22.20 -13.87 -3.43
N ILE A 200 22.44 -14.29 -2.18
CA ILE A 200 21.65 -15.35 -1.52
C ILE A 200 20.17 -14.98 -1.43
N VAL A 201 19.86 -13.72 -1.15
CA VAL A 201 18.48 -13.23 -1.07
C VAL A 201 17.82 -13.21 -2.46
N GLN A 202 18.56 -12.82 -3.50
CA GLN A 202 18.07 -12.90 -4.89
C GLN A 202 17.78 -14.35 -5.31
N ARG A 203 18.64 -15.30 -4.94
CA ARG A 203 18.41 -16.75 -5.19
C ARG A 203 17.18 -17.26 -4.43
N ALA A 204 16.97 -16.80 -3.20
CA ALA A 204 15.75 -17.09 -2.45
C ALA A 204 14.51 -16.51 -3.14
N GLY A 205 14.60 -15.29 -3.68
CA GLY A 205 13.54 -14.67 -4.48
C GLY A 205 13.19 -15.44 -5.74
N GLU A 206 14.21 -15.97 -6.44
CA GLU A 206 14.00 -16.85 -7.59
C GLU A 206 13.25 -18.12 -7.21
N ALA A 207 13.60 -18.72 -6.06
CA ALA A 207 12.94 -19.92 -5.54
C ALA A 207 11.44 -19.71 -5.25
N VAL A 208 11.02 -18.48 -4.94
CA VAL A 208 9.61 -18.10 -4.75
C VAL A 208 8.76 -18.43 -5.98
N TYR A 209 9.32 -18.30 -7.18
CA TYR A 209 8.64 -18.57 -8.45
C TYR A 209 8.68 -20.03 -8.91
N SER A 210 9.41 -20.90 -8.19
CA SER A 210 9.34 -22.35 -8.44
C SER A 210 7.96 -22.90 -8.08
N GLU A 211 7.61 -24.07 -8.61
CA GLU A 211 6.33 -24.72 -8.27
C GLU A 211 6.19 -24.97 -6.77
N ALA A 212 7.26 -25.39 -6.10
CA ALA A 212 7.28 -25.59 -4.64
C ALA A 212 7.13 -24.25 -3.89
N GLY A 213 7.82 -23.19 -4.35
CA GLY A 213 7.73 -21.85 -3.77
C GLY A 213 6.32 -21.26 -3.89
N LYS A 214 5.72 -21.35 -5.06
CA LYS A 214 4.33 -20.91 -5.29
C LYS A 214 3.33 -21.66 -4.40
N ALA A 215 3.49 -22.98 -4.22
CA ALA A 215 2.63 -23.77 -3.35
C ALA A 215 2.74 -23.32 -1.90
N GLN A 216 3.96 -23.14 -1.37
CA GLN A 216 4.21 -22.66 -0.01
C GLN A 216 3.65 -21.25 0.23
N ILE A 217 3.82 -20.35 -0.73
CA ILE A 217 3.27 -18.99 -0.64
C ILE A 217 1.75 -19.03 -0.60
N LYS A 218 1.12 -19.85 -1.44
CA LYS A 218 -0.34 -20.01 -1.45
C LYS A 218 -0.86 -20.47 -0.06
N GLU A 219 -0.20 -21.41 0.57
CA GLU A 219 -0.53 -21.87 1.92
C GLU A 219 -0.36 -20.76 2.96
N GLN A 220 0.75 -20.02 2.90
CA GLN A 220 1.02 -18.91 3.81
C GLN A 220 -0.02 -17.79 3.65
N ILE A 221 -0.37 -17.42 2.42
CA ILE A 221 -1.39 -16.42 2.14
C ILE A 221 -2.75 -16.89 2.65
N ALA A 222 -3.13 -18.13 2.39
CA ALA A 222 -4.37 -18.72 2.89
C ALA A 222 -4.46 -18.67 4.42
N TYR A 223 -3.35 -18.95 5.11
CA TYR A 223 -3.26 -18.85 6.57
C TYR A 223 -3.55 -17.42 7.07
N TYR A 224 -2.91 -16.41 6.48
CA TYR A 224 -3.14 -15.03 6.87
C TYR A 224 -4.53 -14.52 6.47
N MET A 225 -5.06 -14.94 5.33
CA MET A 225 -6.41 -14.55 4.92
C MET A 225 -7.49 -15.19 5.79
N GLU A 226 -7.25 -16.39 6.31
CA GLU A 226 -8.13 -16.97 7.33
C GLU A 226 -8.12 -16.16 8.64
N ASN A 227 -6.96 -15.68 9.09
CA ASN A 227 -6.88 -14.76 10.22
C ASN A 227 -7.65 -13.46 9.94
N ALA A 228 -7.49 -12.87 8.75
CA ALA A 228 -8.20 -11.66 8.34
C ALA A 228 -9.72 -11.87 8.35
N ARG A 229 -10.19 -13.00 7.84
CA ARG A 229 -11.60 -13.39 7.85
C ARG A 229 -12.14 -13.48 9.29
N GLN A 230 -11.42 -14.18 10.18
CA GLN A 230 -11.82 -14.33 11.58
C GLN A 230 -11.90 -12.98 12.31
N ILE A 231 -10.92 -12.09 12.08
CA ILE A 231 -10.92 -10.74 12.66
C ILE A 231 -12.14 -9.98 12.14
N ARG A 232 -12.31 -9.89 10.82
CA ARG A 232 -13.38 -9.13 10.18
C ARG A 232 -14.77 -9.64 10.57
N GLU A 233 -15.04 -10.94 10.39
CA GLU A 233 -16.33 -11.54 10.70
C GLU A 233 -16.63 -11.49 12.21
N GLY A 234 -15.59 -11.67 13.03
CA GLY A 234 -15.73 -11.57 14.47
C GLY A 234 -16.15 -10.18 14.97
N LEU A 235 -15.63 -9.12 14.35
CA LEU A 235 -16.01 -7.74 14.64
C LEU A 235 -17.42 -7.43 14.14
N ILE A 236 -17.75 -7.83 12.91
CA ILE A 236 -19.09 -7.62 12.33
C ILE A 236 -20.15 -8.34 13.16
N ALA A 237 -19.90 -9.60 13.56
CA ALA A 237 -20.82 -10.36 14.41
C ALA A 237 -21.03 -9.73 15.81
N ALA A 238 -20.04 -8.98 16.29
CA ALA A 238 -20.12 -8.20 17.52
C ALA A 238 -20.80 -6.83 17.32
N GLY A 239 -21.28 -6.49 16.12
CA GLY A 239 -22.00 -5.26 15.81
C GLY A 239 -21.10 -4.08 15.40
N TYR A 240 -19.82 -4.31 15.13
CA TYR A 240 -18.87 -3.24 14.75
C TYR A 240 -18.71 -3.13 13.24
N GLN A 241 -18.40 -1.91 12.78
CA GLN A 241 -18.12 -1.66 11.37
C GLN A 241 -16.66 -1.99 11.07
N ALA A 242 -16.44 -3.03 10.27
CA ALA A 242 -15.13 -3.48 9.85
C ALA A 242 -15.06 -3.65 8.33
N PHE A 243 -14.01 -3.13 7.72
CA PHE A 243 -13.74 -3.15 6.28
C PHE A 243 -12.39 -3.81 6.00
N GLY A 244 -12.09 -4.09 4.73
CA GLY A 244 -10.88 -4.82 4.37
C GLY A 244 -10.95 -6.30 4.73
N GLY A 245 -9.80 -6.98 4.82
CA GLY A 245 -9.73 -8.41 5.19
C GLY A 245 -10.30 -9.38 4.14
N VAL A 246 -10.51 -8.93 2.90
CA VAL A 246 -10.99 -9.74 1.76
C VAL A 246 -9.89 -9.91 0.71
N ASN A 247 -9.34 -8.81 0.22
CA ASN A 247 -8.22 -8.79 -0.73
C ASN A 247 -6.91 -8.29 -0.08
N SER A 248 -6.86 -8.26 1.25
CA SER A 248 -5.77 -7.66 2.02
C SER A 248 -5.70 -8.28 3.41
N PRO A 249 -4.50 -8.39 4.00
CA PRO A 249 -4.32 -8.83 5.39
C PRO A 249 -4.68 -7.76 6.43
N TYR A 250 -5.21 -6.61 6.01
CA TYR A 250 -5.60 -5.52 6.91
C TYR A 250 -7.12 -5.46 7.08
N VAL A 251 -7.52 -5.27 8.34
CA VAL A 251 -8.91 -5.00 8.73
C VAL A 251 -8.96 -3.60 9.32
N TRP A 252 -9.84 -2.78 8.77
CA TRP A 252 -10.06 -1.38 9.13
C TRP A 252 -11.34 -1.27 9.95
N LEU A 253 -11.16 -1.03 11.24
CA LEU A 253 -12.24 -1.01 12.24
C LEU A 253 -12.62 0.45 12.56
N LYS A 254 -13.92 0.77 12.52
CA LYS A 254 -14.44 2.01 13.11
C LYS A 254 -14.30 1.95 14.62
N THR A 255 -13.70 2.98 15.26
CA THR A 255 -13.61 3.01 16.72
C THR A 255 -15.01 3.09 17.35
N PRO A 256 -15.28 2.35 18.42
CA PRO A 256 -16.57 2.40 19.10
C PRO A 256 -16.74 3.71 19.88
N ASP A 257 -18.00 4.04 20.22
CA ASP A 257 -18.37 5.13 21.14
C ASP A 257 -17.74 6.49 20.82
N ASN A 258 -17.43 6.75 19.55
CA ASN A 258 -16.72 7.95 19.08
C ASN A 258 -15.35 8.19 19.75
N LEU A 259 -14.72 7.14 20.29
CA LEU A 259 -13.34 7.23 20.77
C LEU A 259 -12.42 7.68 19.63
N THR A 260 -11.47 8.53 19.94
CA THR A 260 -10.35 8.81 19.04
C THR A 260 -9.54 7.53 18.80
N SER A 261 -8.80 7.48 17.74
CA SER A 261 -7.99 6.30 17.39
C SER A 261 -6.93 6.00 18.45
N TRP A 262 -6.39 7.01 19.15
CA TRP A 262 -5.46 6.84 20.26
C TRP A 262 -6.14 6.42 21.57
N GLU A 263 -7.28 6.99 21.91
CA GLU A 263 -8.07 6.53 23.09
C GLU A 263 -8.47 5.08 22.93
N PHE A 264 -8.81 4.65 21.71
CA PHE A 264 -9.12 3.25 21.43
C PHE A 264 -7.89 2.34 21.50
N PHE A 265 -6.71 2.84 21.12
CA PHE A 265 -5.44 2.12 21.30
C PHE A 265 -5.20 1.82 22.78
N ASP A 266 -5.26 2.86 23.63
CA ASP A 266 -5.05 2.71 25.08
C ASP A 266 -6.11 1.78 25.69
N TYR A 267 -7.36 1.94 25.28
CA TYR A 267 -8.47 1.09 25.74
C TYR A 267 -8.27 -0.40 25.43
N LEU A 268 -7.84 -0.74 24.21
CA LEU A 268 -7.53 -2.12 23.83
C LEU A 268 -6.29 -2.66 24.55
N LEU A 269 -5.26 -1.87 24.66
CA LEU A 269 -4.03 -2.27 25.34
C LEU A 269 -4.28 -2.59 26.81
N GLU A 270 -4.94 -1.69 27.53
CA GLU A 270 -5.16 -1.81 28.98
C GLU A 270 -6.18 -2.90 29.34
N ASN A 271 -7.23 -3.06 28.54
CA ASN A 271 -8.36 -3.92 28.90
C ASN A 271 -8.41 -5.27 28.17
N ALA A 272 -7.71 -5.39 27.03
CA ALA A 272 -7.67 -6.64 26.26
C ALA A 272 -6.25 -7.17 26.03
N ASN A 273 -5.20 -6.41 26.37
CA ASN A 273 -3.80 -6.71 26.03
C ASN A 273 -3.62 -6.98 24.52
N VAL A 274 -4.27 -6.15 23.71
CA VAL A 274 -4.19 -6.22 22.24
C VAL A 274 -3.62 -4.93 21.70
N VAL A 275 -2.66 -5.05 20.80
CA VAL A 275 -2.02 -3.92 20.11
C VAL A 275 -2.42 -3.93 18.64
N GLY A 276 -2.88 -2.79 18.16
CA GLY A 276 -3.12 -2.52 16.74
C GLY A 276 -2.53 -1.15 16.36
N THR A 277 -3.00 -0.55 15.29
CA THR A 277 -2.45 0.73 14.84
C THR A 277 -3.56 1.79 14.78
N PRO A 278 -3.40 2.91 15.54
CA PRO A 278 -4.33 4.03 15.47
C PRO A 278 -4.44 4.59 14.05
N GLY A 279 -5.65 4.83 13.60
CA GLY A 279 -5.91 5.31 12.25
C GLY A 279 -5.37 6.71 11.98
N ALA A 280 -5.31 7.58 13.00
CA ALA A 280 -4.70 8.91 12.91
C ALA A 280 -3.23 8.86 12.43
N GLY A 281 -2.51 7.75 12.64
CA GLY A 281 -1.16 7.56 12.15
C GLY A 281 -1.04 7.39 10.63
N PHE A 282 -2.18 7.30 9.91
CA PHE A 282 -2.22 7.15 8.46
C PHE A 282 -2.75 8.39 7.73
N GLY A 283 -3.10 9.43 8.45
CA GLY A 283 -3.64 10.67 7.90
C GLY A 283 -4.90 11.13 8.61
N LYS A 284 -5.39 12.30 8.21
CA LYS A 284 -6.52 12.97 8.85
C LYS A 284 -7.81 12.13 8.80
N ASN A 285 -8.10 11.54 7.64
CA ASN A 285 -9.30 10.70 7.46
C ASN A 285 -9.16 9.31 8.10
N GLY A 286 -8.00 9.02 8.70
CA GLY A 286 -7.80 7.85 9.56
C GLY A 286 -8.28 8.04 11.00
N GLU A 287 -8.57 9.28 11.45
CA GLU A 287 -9.10 9.53 12.79
C GLU A 287 -10.48 8.88 12.99
N GLY A 288 -10.70 8.28 14.16
CA GLY A 288 -11.88 7.48 14.45
C GLY A 288 -11.88 6.08 13.80
N TRP A 289 -10.72 5.64 13.34
CA TRP A 289 -10.48 4.31 12.77
C TRP A 289 -9.27 3.63 13.39
N PHE A 290 -9.21 2.30 13.23
CA PHE A 290 -8.15 1.49 13.81
C PHE A 290 -7.79 0.34 12.88
N ARG A 291 -6.49 0.12 12.62
CA ARG A 291 -6.03 -0.99 11.78
C ARG A 291 -5.66 -2.21 12.62
N LEU A 292 -6.30 -3.34 12.34
CA LEU A 292 -5.87 -4.66 12.75
C LEU A 292 -5.17 -5.37 11.59
N THR A 293 -4.26 -6.29 11.92
CA THR A 293 -3.49 -7.03 10.93
C THR A 293 -3.60 -8.53 11.14
N ALA A 294 -3.65 -9.26 10.04
CA ALA A 294 -3.73 -10.71 10.01
C ALA A 294 -2.37 -11.44 10.11
N PHE A 295 -1.25 -10.70 10.19
CA PHE A 295 0.11 -11.27 10.22
C PHE A 295 0.51 -11.89 11.56
N GLY A 296 -0.45 -12.30 12.37
CA GLY A 296 -0.23 -12.96 13.65
C GLY A 296 -0.29 -14.48 13.57
N ASP A 297 0.05 -15.12 14.69
CA ASP A 297 -0.25 -16.52 14.92
C ASP A 297 -1.77 -16.73 15.00
N LYS A 298 -2.27 -17.86 14.45
CA LYS A 298 -3.70 -18.14 14.35
C LYS A 298 -4.37 -18.25 15.71
N ASP A 299 -3.77 -19.02 16.63
CA ASP A 299 -4.38 -19.26 17.93
C ASP A 299 -4.38 -17.98 18.78
N ARG A 300 -3.32 -17.18 18.69
CA ARG A 300 -3.24 -15.87 19.33
C ARG A 300 -4.21 -14.87 18.70
N THR A 301 -4.47 -14.96 17.40
CA THR A 301 -5.47 -14.14 16.74
C THR A 301 -6.87 -14.48 17.24
N VAL A 302 -7.21 -15.75 17.37
CA VAL A 302 -8.49 -16.20 17.96
C VAL A 302 -8.62 -15.68 19.39
N GLU A 303 -7.60 -15.89 20.23
CA GLU A 303 -7.58 -15.40 21.61
C GLU A 303 -7.77 -13.87 21.69
N ALA A 304 -7.07 -13.11 20.85
CA ALA A 304 -7.22 -11.67 20.80
C ALA A 304 -8.65 -11.26 20.43
N MET A 305 -9.26 -11.94 19.46
CA MET A 305 -10.64 -11.68 19.06
C MET A 305 -11.66 -12.00 20.16
N GLU A 306 -11.46 -13.06 20.93
CA GLU A 306 -12.30 -13.37 22.08
C GLU A 306 -12.22 -12.28 23.16
N ARG A 307 -11.02 -11.76 23.45
CA ARG A 307 -10.80 -10.66 24.38
C ARG A 307 -11.46 -9.37 23.89
N ILE A 308 -11.29 -9.02 22.61
CA ILE A 308 -11.93 -7.85 22.00
C ILE A 308 -13.46 -7.97 22.09
N LYS A 309 -14.04 -9.10 21.67
CA LYS A 309 -15.49 -9.32 21.73
C LYS A 309 -16.02 -9.17 23.15
N LYS A 310 -15.37 -9.78 24.16
CA LYS A 310 -15.76 -9.66 25.55
C LYS A 310 -15.70 -8.22 26.07
N LEU A 311 -14.69 -7.46 25.62
CA LEU A 311 -14.52 -6.06 25.99
C LEU A 311 -15.61 -5.18 25.37
N LEU A 312 -15.90 -5.39 24.10
CA LEU A 312 -16.82 -4.59 23.30
C LEU A 312 -18.31 -5.00 23.47
N SER A 313 -18.59 -6.12 24.18
CA SER A 313 -19.95 -6.59 24.46
C SER A 313 -20.56 -5.96 25.73
N LYS A 314 -19.84 -5.06 26.39
CA LYS A 314 -20.27 -4.34 27.59
C LYS A 314 -20.88 -3.00 27.23
#